data_a2831d0c96b58832657cfc336862a08a
#
_entry.id   a2831d0c96b58832657cfc336862a08a
#
_cell.length_a   1.000
_cell.length_b   1.000
_cell.length_c   1.000
_cell.angle_alpha   90.00
_cell.angle_beta   90.00
_cell.angle_gamma   90.00
#
_symmetry.space_group_name_H-M   'P 1'
#
loop_
_entity.id
_entity.type
_entity.pdbx_description
1 polymer ?
#
loop_
_entity_poly.entity_id
_entity_poly.type
_entity_poly.pdbx_seq_one_letter_code
_entity_poly.pdbx_strand_id
1 'polypeptide(L)'
;VVPNRNAIMLSIGFGIAAAKGDEAVATAVHGGDHFIYPDCRPSFTRAFDSMQQAALDGYANVSLHTPFVEHSKAEIVRQGAKHDTPFAQTWSCYKGNKVHCGRCGTCVERREAFHLAGVSDPTVYADPDYWTVALATQGAS
;
A
#
# COMPACT_ATOMS: atom_id res chain seq x y z
N VAL A 1 -13.88 -6.00 3.10
CA VAL A 1 -13.14 -6.05 1.82
C VAL A 1 -14.07 -5.56 0.73
N VAL A 2 -13.57 -4.69 -0.14
CA VAL A 2 -14.25 -4.28 -1.39
C VAL A 2 -13.56 -5.03 -2.53
N PRO A 3 -14.19 -6.07 -3.07
CA PRO A 3 -13.59 -6.85 -4.17
C PRO A 3 -13.28 -5.95 -5.37
N ASN A 4 -12.15 -6.21 -6.03
CA ASN A 4 -11.75 -5.50 -7.26
C ASN A 4 -11.56 -3.98 -7.11
N ARG A 5 -11.34 -3.51 -5.87
CA ARG A 5 -11.21 -2.06 -5.60
C ARG A 5 -10.05 -1.42 -6.37
N ASN A 6 -8.89 -2.09 -6.42
CA ASN A 6 -7.73 -1.56 -7.12
C ASN A 6 -7.98 -1.41 -8.63
N ALA A 7 -8.65 -2.37 -9.27
CA ALA A 7 -9.00 -2.24 -10.68
C ALA A 7 -9.92 -1.04 -10.95
N ILE A 8 -10.93 -0.80 -10.09
CA ILE A 8 -11.84 0.35 -10.22
C ILE A 8 -11.07 1.67 -10.08
N MET A 9 -10.25 1.80 -9.03
CA MET A 9 -9.49 3.03 -8.77
C MET A 9 -8.45 3.29 -9.87
N LEU A 10 -7.75 2.26 -10.31
CA LEU A 10 -6.76 2.36 -11.37
C LEU A 10 -7.40 2.74 -12.72
N SER A 11 -8.57 2.16 -13.06
CA SER A 11 -9.28 2.53 -14.29
C SER A 11 -9.65 4.01 -14.31
N ILE A 12 -10.12 4.56 -13.19
CA ILE A 12 -10.39 5.99 -13.05
C ILE A 12 -9.09 6.81 -13.18
N GLY A 13 -8.01 6.36 -12.53
CA GLY A 13 -6.69 7.00 -12.60
C GLY A 13 -6.16 7.09 -14.03
N PHE A 14 -6.24 5.99 -14.80
CA PHE A 14 -5.84 5.97 -16.21
C PHE A 14 -6.67 6.92 -17.08
N GLY A 15 -8.00 6.97 -16.89
CA GLY A 15 -8.86 7.91 -17.59
C GLY A 15 -8.48 9.36 -17.31
N ILE A 16 -8.16 9.69 -16.06
CA ILE A 16 -7.72 11.05 -15.67
C ILE A 16 -6.34 11.35 -16.27
N ALA A 17 -5.38 10.42 -16.19
CA ALA A 17 -4.04 10.60 -16.71
C ALA A 17 -4.07 10.82 -18.23
N ALA A 18 -4.81 9.99 -18.98
CA ALA A 18 -4.98 10.14 -20.41
C ALA A 18 -5.60 11.51 -20.79
N ALA A 19 -6.62 11.94 -20.05
CA ALA A 19 -7.27 13.23 -20.32
C ALA A 19 -6.38 14.44 -20.02
N LYS A 20 -5.41 14.28 -19.09
CA LYS A 20 -4.44 15.35 -18.72
C LYS A 20 -3.15 15.30 -19.55
N GLY A 21 -2.90 14.25 -20.28
CA GLY A 21 -1.64 14.03 -20.98
C GLY A 21 -0.50 13.58 -20.04
N ASP A 22 -0.84 12.99 -18.89
CA ASP A 22 0.13 12.39 -17.99
C ASP A 22 0.63 11.05 -18.56
N GLU A 23 1.89 10.69 -18.29
CA GLU A 23 2.54 9.51 -18.88
C GLU A 23 2.45 8.26 -18.01
N ALA A 24 2.04 8.39 -16.73
CA ALA A 24 1.98 7.27 -15.80
C ALA A 24 0.92 7.42 -14.73
N VAL A 25 0.41 6.26 -14.28
CA VAL A 25 -0.37 6.11 -13.04
C VAL A 25 0.45 5.24 -12.09
N ALA A 26 0.65 5.67 -10.84
CA ALA A 26 1.37 4.91 -9.84
C ALA A 26 0.43 4.31 -8.79
N THR A 27 0.74 3.10 -8.33
CA THR A 27 0.08 2.46 -7.19
C THR A 27 1.11 1.85 -6.24
N ALA A 28 0.83 1.91 -4.93
CA ALA A 28 1.70 1.41 -3.89
C ALA A 28 1.31 -0.01 -3.40
N VAL A 29 0.77 -0.84 -4.29
CA VAL A 29 0.60 -2.26 -3.99
C VAL A 29 1.95 -2.90 -3.67
N HIS A 30 2.00 -3.83 -2.72
CA HIS A 30 3.26 -4.38 -2.22
C HIS A 30 3.16 -5.88 -1.91
N GLY A 31 4.32 -6.53 -1.76
CA GLY A 31 4.45 -7.98 -1.60
C GLY A 31 3.69 -8.57 -0.41
N GLY A 32 3.58 -7.83 0.70
CA GLY A 32 2.86 -8.28 1.89
C GLY A 32 1.36 -8.49 1.70
N ASP A 33 0.75 -7.88 0.68
CA ASP A 33 -0.70 -7.97 0.41
C ASP A 33 -1.05 -9.08 -0.59
N HIS A 34 -0.08 -9.73 -1.22
CA HIS A 34 -0.30 -10.71 -2.30
C HIS A 34 -1.15 -11.93 -1.88
N PHE A 35 -1.02 -12.36 -0.62
CA PHE A 35 -1.76 -13.52 -0.10
C PHE A 35 -3.24 -13.21 0.13
N ILE A 36 -3.55 -11.96 0.51
CA ILE A 36 -4.89 -11.54 0.91
C ILE A 36 -5.67 -10.97 -0.29
N TYR A 37 -4.99 -10.17 -1.14
CA TYR A 37 -5.63 -9.39 -2.20
C TYR A 37 -5.08 -9.78 -3.59
N PRO A 38 -5.88 -10.51 -4.40
CA PRO A 38 -5.46 -10.86 -5.76
C PRO A 38 -5.13 -9.67 -6.64
N ASP A 39 -5.81 -8.53 -6.44
CA ASP A 39 -5.61 -7.27 -7.16
C ASP A 39 -4.42 -6.42 -6.65
N CYS A 40 -3.55 -7.03 -5.81
CA CYS A 40 -2.23 -6.50 -5.44
C CYS A 40 -1.07 -7.30 -6.05
N ARG A 41 -1.34 -8.42 -6.73
CA ARG A 41 -0.31 -9.34 -7.24
C ARG A 41 0.34 -8.82 -8.52
N PRO A 42 1.62 -9.19 -8.79
CA PRO A 42 2.29 -8.85 -10.03
C PRO A 42 1.56 -9.33 -11.29
N SER A 43 0.87 -10.48 -11.22
CA SER A 43 0.06 -10.99 -12.33
C SER A 43 -1.11 -10.06 -12.66
N PHE A 44 -1.77 -9.50 -11.65
CA PHE A 44 -2.83 -8.53 -11.84
C PHE A 44 -2.29 -7.22 -12.42
N THR A 45 -1.23 -6.64 -11.84
CA THR A 45 -0.70 -5.35 -12.27
C THR A 45 -0.23 -5.39 -13.73
N ARG A 46 0.44 -6.47 -14.16
CA ARG A 46 0.84 -6.67 -15.56
C ARG A 46 -0.36 -6.82 -16.51
N ALA A 47 -1.36 -7.62 -16.13
CA ALA A 47 -2.56 -7.82 -16.96
C ALA A 47 -3.37 -6.52 -17.07
N PHE A 48 -3.47 -5.76 -15.97
CA PHE A 48 -4.15 -4.48 -15.94
C PHE A 48 -3.46 -3.45 -16.83
N ASP A 49 -2.13 -3.32 -16.73
CA ASP A 49 -1.36 -2.43 -17.61
C ASP A 49 -1.56 -2.79 -19.08
N SER A 50 -1.42 -4.07 -19.44
CA SER A 50 -1.64 -4.54 -20.82
C SER A 50 -3.05 -4.22 -21.32
N MET A 51 -4.07 -4.36 -20.49
CA MET A 51 -5.44 -4.01 -20.84
C MET A 51 -5.58 -2.51 -21.09
N GLN A 52 -4.97 -1.67 -20.25
CA GLN A 52 -5.00 -0.21 -20.42
C GLN A 52 -4.24 0.24 -21.68
N GLN A 53 -3.09 -0.37 -21.99
CA GLN A 53 -2.38 -0.09 -23.23
C GLN A 53 -3.26 -0.38 -24.46
N ALA A 54 -3.96 -1.52 -24.46
CA ALA A 54 -4.90 -1.85 -25.54
C ALA A 54 -6.10 -0.90 -25.62
N ALA A 55 -6.62 -0.46 -24.47
CA ALA A 55 -7.76 0.46 -24.41
C ALA A 55 -7.42 1.89 -24.87
N LEU A 56 -6.17 2.31 -24.73
CA LEU A 56 -5.69 3.65 -25.06
C LEU A 56 -4.89 3.69 -26.37
N ASP A 57 -4.82 2.58 -27.11
CA ASP A 57 -4.04 2.49 -28.36
C ASP A 57 -4.44 3.58 -29.36
N GLY A 58 -3.42 4.33 -29.83
CA GLY A 58 -3.60 5.46 -30.74
C GLY A 58 -4.21 6.73 -30.10
N TYR A 59 -4.51 6.70 -28.78
CA TYR A 59 -5.12 7.82 -28.05
C TYR A 59 -4.20 8.46 -27.02
N ALA A 60 -3.61 7.66 -26.14
CA ALA A 60 -2.67 8.11 -25.12
C ALA A 60 -1.69 6.98 -24.77
N ASN A 61 -0.50 7.35 -24.29
CA ASN A 61 0.50 6.40 -23.81
C ASN A 61 0.68 6.62 -22.30
N VAL A 62 -0.05 5.84 -21.49
CA VAL A 62 -0.02 5.91 -20.03
C VAL A 62 0.40 4.55 -19.51
N SER A 63 1.41 4.46 -18.65
CA SER A 63 1.91 3.21 -18.07
C SER A 63 1.54 3.07 -16.60
N LEU A 64 1.40 1.82 -16.11
CA LEU A 64 1.23 1.52 -14.69
C LEU A 64 2.58 1.38 -13.99
N HIS A 65 2.85 2.24 -13.01
CA HIS A 65 4.05 2.18 -12.19
C HIS A 65 3.76 1.56 -10.82
N THR A 66 4.44 0.45 -10.51
CA THR A 66 4.24 -0.33 -9.28
C THR A 66 5.55 -0.54 -8.51
N PRO A 67 6.14 0.55 -7.95
CA PRO A 67 7.51 0.52 -7.41
C PRO A 67 7.71 -0.43 -6.24
N PHE A 68 6.64 -0.80 -5.54
CA PHE A 68 6.71 -1.59 -4.32
C PHE A 68 6.13 -2.99 -4.44
N VAL A 69 5.72 -3.41 -5.64
CA VAL A 69 4.97 -4.66 -5.83
C VAL A 69 5.69 -5.89 -5.27
N GLU A 70 7.01 -5.93 -5.27
CA GLU A 70 7.81 -7.03 -4.70
C GLU A 70 8.37 -6.73 -3.30
N HIS A 71 8.11 -5.54 -2.75
CA HIS A 71 8.69 -5.12 -1.47
C HIS A 71 7.80 -5.50 -0.29
N SER A 72 8.43 -5.82 0.83
CA SER A 72 7.76 -5.89 2.13
C SER A 72 7.47 -4.49 2.69
N LYS A 73 6.52 -4.40 3.62
CA LYS A 73 6.25 -3.13 4.34
C LYS A 73 7.48 -2.58 5.05
N ALA A 74 8.33 -3.47 5.60
CA ALA A 74 9.57 -3.05 6.26
C ALA A 74 10.58 -2.41 5.28
N GLU A 75 10.69 -2.95 4.07
CA GLU A 75 11.55 -2.35 3.03
C GLU A 75 11.02 -0.98 2.57
N ILE A 76 9.71 -0.84 2.46
CA ILE A 76 9.07 0.45 2.15
C ILE A 76 9.35 1.48 3.26
N VAL A 77 9.26 1.07 4.53
CA VAL A 77 9.61 1.95 5.66
C VAL A 77 11.07 2.36 5.60
N ARG A 78 12.00 1.43 5.33
CA ARG A 78 13.43 1.76 5.18
C ARG A 78 13.69 2.75 4.04
N GLN A 79 13.03 2.57 2.90
CA GLN A 79 13.13 3.49 1.77
C GLN A 79 12.55 4.86 2.14
N GLY A 80 11.36 4.89 2.77
CA GLY A 80 10.76 6.13 3.23
C GLY A 80 11.64 6.91 4.21
N ALA A 81 12.31 6.20 5.14
CA ALA A 81 13.24 6.83 6.07
C ALA A 81 14.47 7.44 5.37
N LYS A 82 14.97 6.81 4.29
CA LYS A 82 16.06 7.35 3.48
C LYS A 82 15.68 8.63 2.70
N HIS A 83 14.41 8.81 2.44
CA HIS A 83 13.85 9.94 1.69
C HIS A 83 13.12 10.94 2.59
N ASP A 84 13.39 10.91 3.91
CA ASP A 84 12.80 11.83 4.89
C ASP A 84 11.28 11.89 4.83
N THR A 85 10.63 10.75 4.55
CA THR A 85 9.16 10.67 4.50
C THR A 85 8.58 11.13 5.84
N PRO A 86 7.63 12.08 5.86
CA PRO A 86 7.05 12.61 7.09
C PRO A 86 6.06 11.61 7.72
N PHE A 87 6.55 10.49 8.23
CA PHE A 87 5.75 9.40 8.80
C PHE A 87 4.75 9.83 9.87
N ALA A 88 5.09 10.87 10.65
CA ALA A 88 4.16 11.44 11.65
C ALA A 88 2.87 12.00 11.03
N GLN A 89 2.88 12.35 9.75
CA GLN A 89 1.72 12.87 9.02
C GLN A 89 0.96 11.77 8.25
N THR A 90 1.45 10.52 8.25
CA THR A 90 0.80 9.42 7.54
C THR A 90 -0.24 8.73 8.40
N TRP A 91 -1.32 8.23 7.78
CA TRP A 91 -2.42 7.59 8.48
C TRP A 91 -2.68 6.17 7.97
N SER A 92 -2.80 5.20 8.90
CA SER A 92 -3.09 3.80 8.60
C SER A 92 -4.35 3.26 9.30
N CYS A 93 -4.81 3.89 10.37
CA CYS A 93 -5.86 3.35 11.23
C CYS A 93 -7.25 3.40 10.59
N TYR A 94 -7.97 2.26 10.54
CA TYR A 94 -9.34 2.18 10.02
C TYR A 94 -10.43 2.69 10.98
N LYS A 95 -10.11 2.99 12.24
CA LYS A 95 -11.12 3.41 13.23
C LYS A 95 -11.52 4.88 13.13
N GLY A 96 -10.74 5.71 12.43
CA GLY A 96 -11.08 7.12 12.19
C GLY A 96 -11.11 8.01 13.44
N ASN A 97 -10.43 7.62 14.52
CA ASN A 97 -10.32 8.42 15.75
C ASN A 97 -9.28 9.55 15.60
N LYS A 98 -9.10 10.38 16.63
CA LYS A 98 -8.08 11.45 16.64
C LYS A 98 -6.64 10.94 16.65
N VAL A 99 -6.42 9.72 17.15
CA VAL A 99 -5.14 9.01 17.15
C VAL A 99 -5.33 7.58 16.64
N HIS A 100 -4.26 6.94 16.20
CA HIS A 100 -4.31 5.54 15.79
C HIS A 100 -4.76 4.64 16.95
N CYS A 101 -5.68 3.70 16.71
CA CYS A 101 -6.19 2.84 17.79
C CYS A 101 -5.16 1.87 18.37
N GLY A 102 -4.12 1.51 17.60
CA GLY A 102 -3.10 0.53 17.99
C GLY A 102 -3.53 -0.94 17.86
N ARG A 103 -4.83 -1.23 17.69
CA ARG A 103 -5.39 -2.60 17.75
C ARG A 103 -5.90 -3.15 16.43
N CYS A 104 -6.21 -2.33 15.44
CA CYS A 104 -6.67 -2.85 14.14
C CYS A 104 -5.50 -3.44 13.36
N GLY A 105 -5.80 -4.35 12.42
CA GLY A 105 -4.78 -5.04 11.63
C GLY A 105 -3.74 -4.10 11.02
N THR A 106 -4.18 -2.98 10.42
CA THR A 106 -3.26 -2.00 9.83
C THR A 106 -2.40 -1.25 10.84
N CYS A 107 -2.85 -1.08 12.10
CA CYS A 107 -1.98 -0.54 13.16
C CYS A 107 -0.93 -1.56 13.59
N VAL A 108 -1.32 -2.83 13.73
CA VAL A 108 -0.40 -3.92 14.07
C VAL A 108 0.67 -4.06 12.98
N GLU A 109 0.25 -4.18 11.72
CA GLU A 109 1.15 -4.30 10.57
C GLU A 109 2.09 -3.09 10.42
N ARG A 110 1.60 -1.87 10.71
CA ARG A 110 2.44 -0.69 10.70
C ARG A 110 3.53 -0.78 11.77
N ARG A 111 3.18 -1.10 13.01
CA ARG A 111 4.12 -1.25 14.12
C ARG A 111 5.17 -2.33 13.83
N GLU A 112 4.74 -3.47 13.32
CA GLU A 112 5.62 -4.55 12.89
C GLU A 112 6.57 -4.09 11.79
N ALA A 113 6.07 -3.40 10.77
CA ALA A 113 6.90 -2.92 9.66
C ALA A 113 8.00 -1.96 10.12
N PHE A 114 7.69 -1.01 11.01
CA PHE A 114 8.69 -0.11 11.60
C PHE A 114 9.71 -0.86 12.46
N HIS A 115 9.25 -1.82 13.27
CA HIS A 115 10.12 -2.65 14.09
C HIS A 115 11.10 -3.47 13.22
N LEU A 116 10.59 -4.18 12.21
CA LEU A 116 11.40 -4.97 11.28
C LEU A 116 12.31 -4.11 10.39
N ALA A 117 11.93 -2.86 10.16
CA ALA A 117 12.76 -1.90 9.44
C ALA A 117 13.94 -1.37 10.28
N GLY A 118 13.86 -1.47 11.62
CA GLY A 118 14.80 -0.82 12.54
C GLY A 118 14.63 0.71 12.56
N VAL A 119 13.45 1.22 12.22
CA VAL A 119 13.11 2.64 12.15
C VAL A 119 12.14 2.98 13.27
N SER A 120 12.35 4.11 13.96
CA SER A 120 11.42 4.57 14.98
C SER A 120 10.08 4.99 14.35
N ASP A 121 8.98 4.45 14.87
CA ASP A 121 7.63 4.86 14.44
C ASP A 121 7.19 6.11 15.21
N PRO A 122 7.04 7.27 14.58
CA PRO A 122 6.64 8.51 15.24
C PRO A 122 5.13 8.60 15.51
N THR A 123 4.36 7.55 15.19
CA THR A 123 2.90 7.55 15.30
C THR A 123 2.45 7.44 16.75
N VAL A 124 1.47 8.27 17.13
CA VAL A 124 0.79 8.17 18.43
C VAL A 124 -0.32 7.15 18.37
N TYR A 125 -0.30 6.19 19.29
CA TYR A 125 -1.29 5.12 19.44
C TYR A 125 -2.05 5.22 20.74
N ALA A 126 -3.35 4.93 20.72
CA ALA A 126 -4.16 4.79 21.95
C ALA A 126 -3.74 3.55 22.74
N ASP A 127 -3.34 2.47 22.05
CA ASP A 127 -2.75 1.27 22.64
C ASP A 127 -1.43 0.98 21.92
N PRO A 128 -0.29 1.39 22.49
CA PRO A 128 1.00 1.30 21.83
C PRO A 128 1.60 -0.12 21.84
N ASP A 129 1.15 -1.01 22.74
CA ASP A 129 1.83 -2.28 23.01
C ASP A 129 1.06 -3.50 22.50
N TYR A 130 -0.20 -3.35 22.12
CA TYR A 130 -1.06 -4.46 21.66
C TYR A 130 -0.46 -5.25 20.49
N TRP A 131 0.30 -4.63 19.62
CA TRP A 131 0.89 -5.28 18.44
C TRP A 131 1.80 -6.46 18.81
N THR A 132 2.53 -6.41 19.94
CA THR A 132 3.40 -7.49 20.40
C THR A 132 2.60 -8.72 20.80
N VAL A 133 1.48 -8.50 21.47
CA VAL A 133 0.53 -9.56 21.87
C VAL A 133 -0.14 -10.17 20.64
N ALA A 134 -0.55 -9.32 19.68
CA ALA A 134 -1.17 -9.77 18.43
C ALA A 134 -0.25 -10.67 17.60
N LEU A 135 1.03 -10.33 17.47
CA LEU A 135 2.01 -11.15 16.76
C LEU A 135 2.32 -12.46 17.48
N ALA A 136 2.42 -12.45 18.80
CA ALA A 136 2.65 -13.66 19.57
C ALA A 136 1.51 -14.69 19.39
N THR A 137 0.28 -14.25 19.23
CA THR A 137 -0.87 -15.13 19.00
C THR A 137 -0.95 -15.66 17.57
N GLN A 138 -0.42 -14.95 16.57
CA GLN A 138 -0.38 -15.40 15.18
C GLN A 138 0.73 -16.43 14.91
N GLY A 139 1.83 -16.37 15.64
CA GLY A 139 2.94 -17.34 15.53
C GLY A 139 2.71 -18.68 16.24
N ALA A 140 1.61 -18.82 16.98
CA ALA A 140 1.23 -20.03 17.72
C ALA A 140 0.17 -20.90 16.99
N SER A 141 -0.20 -20.58 15.76
CA SER A 141 -1.19 -21.29 14.91
C SER A 141 -0.49 -22.05 13.76
#